data_a884372c597267a0c26eb348b5084d9b
#
_entry.id   a884372c597267a0c26eb348b5084d9b
#
_cell.length_a   1.000
_cell.length_b   1.000
_cell.length_c   1.000
_cell.angle_alpha   90.00
_cell.angle_beta   90.00
_cell.angle_gamma   90.00
#
_symmetry.space_group_name_H-M   'P 1'
#
loop_
_entity.id
_entity.type
_entity.pdbx_description
1 polymer ?
#
loop_
_entity_poly.entity_id
_entity_poly.type
_entity_poly.pdbx_seq_one_letter_code
_entity_poly.pdbx_strand_id
1 'polypeptide(L)'
;MRFDNPRFTTVYHRNAWGQWTFTFEGVKLCGLEFQGGANPGSPKACAYAEPEAEGKVRGRTAQIYHSAIRELNLYLNGKLKKFSIPIKIYGTEFQTKVLEATMKIPYGKTKTYKELAEIVGHPRAERSVGNTLHNNPLQIIIPCHRVVSSSKGIGGYTLGTDLKRKLLCMEGAVENELDLE
;
A
#
# COMPACT_ATOMS: atom_id res chain seq x y z
N MET A 1 -1.50 15.13 4.86
CA MET A 1 -0.30 15.91 5.26
C MET A 1 0.34 16.41 3.97
N ARG A 2 0.47 17.73 3.77
CA ARG A 2 1.25 18.29 2.66
C ARG A 2 2.71 18.30 3.07
N PHE A 3 3.56 17.65 2.28
CA PHE A 3 5.00 17.57 2.52
C PHE A 3 5.76 18.65 1.71
N ASP A 4 5.30 19.91 1.74
CA ASP A 4 6.01 21.05 1.11
C ASP A 4 7.24 21.48 1.96
N ASN A 5 8.01 20.48 2.40
CA ASN A 5 9.23 20.68 3.19
C ASN A 5 10.43 20.18 2.37
N PRO A 6 11.54 20.94 2.20
CA PRO A 6 12.71 20.55 1.43
C PRO A 6 13.37 19.24 1.91
N ARG A 7 12.94 18.72 3.06
CA ARG A 7 13.33 17.41 3.59
C ARG A 7 12.74 16.24 2.81
N PHE A 8 11.61 16.44 2.10
CA PHE A 8 10.90 15.41 1.37
C PHE A 8 11.04 15.59 -0.14
N THR A 9 11.17 14.48 -0.84
CA THR A 9 11.15 14.42 -2.30
C THR A 9 9.94 13.62 -2.74
N THR A 10 9.08 14.24 -3.55
CA THR A 10 7.89 13.59 -4.12
C THR A 10 8.11 13.30 -5.60
N VAL A 11 7.76 12.10 -6.02
CA VAL A 11 7.93 11.62 -7.39
C VAL A 11 6.66 10.91 -7.83
N TYR A 12 6.28 11.10 -9.08
CA TYR A 12 5.09 10.51 -9.67
C TYR A 12 5.47 9.38 -10.61
N HIS A 13 4.66 8.34 -10.63
CA HIS A 13 4.81 7.23 -11.56
C HIS A 13 3.43 6.78 -12.05
N ARG A 14 3.31 6.51 -13.33
CA ARG A 14 2.10 5.95 -13.93
C ARG A 14 2.38 4.56 -14.49
N ASN A 15 1.47 3.62 -14.21
CA ASN A 15 1.49 2.28 -14.78
C ASN A 15 0.07 1.86 -15.21
N ALA A 16 -0.11 0.58 -15.61
CA ALA A 16 -1.41 0.05 -16.03
C ALA A 16 -2.51 0.10 -14.95
N TRP A 17 -2.15 0.21 -13.67
CA TRP A 17 -3.09 0.33 -12.57
C TRP A 17 -3.53 1.77 -12.32
N GLY A 18 -2.71 2.76 -12.67
CA GLY A 18 -3.00 4.18 -12.49
C GLY A 18 -1.78 4.99 -12.12
N GLN A 19 -2.03 6.16 -11.51
CA GLN A 19 -0.99 7.07 -11.07
C GLN A 19 -0.65 6.84 -9.61
N TRP A 20 0.65 6.84 -9.31
CA TRP A 20 1.23 6.62 -7.99
C TRP A 20 2.10 7.80 -7.59
N THR A 21 2.01 8.20 -6.34
CA THR A 21 2.85 9.24 -5.75
C THR A 21 3.76 8.60 -4.71
N PHE A 22 5.07 8.75 -4.89
CA PHE A 22 6.09 8.29 -3.96
C PHE A 22 6.66 9.48 -3.21
N THR A 23 6.67 9.44 -1.89
CA THR A 23 7.28 10.47 -1.04
C THR A 23 8.44 9.87 -0.26
N PHE A 24 9.62 10.46 -0.43
CA PHE A 24 10.85 10.01 0.21
C PHE A 24 11.35 11.04 1.23
N GLU A 25 11.89 10.57 2.34
CA GLU A 25 12.78 11.32 3.22
C GLU A 25 14.19 10.74 3.09
N GLY A 26 15.06 11.44 2.37
CA GLY A 26 16.37 10.93 1.98
C GLY A 26 16.25 9.64 1.16
N VAL A 27 16.73 8.52 1.71
CA VAL A 27 16.71 7.19 1.06
C VAL A 27 15.57 6.29 1.57
N LYS A 28 14.65 6.81 2.37
CA LYS A 28 13.53 6.03 2.92
C LYS A 28 12.20 6.48 2.31
N LEU A 29 11.43 5.54 1.83
CA LEU A 29 10.06 5.80 1.39
C LEU A 29 9.16 6.00 2.63
N CYS A 30 8.46 7.12 2.69
CA CYS A 30 7.56 7.45 3.78
C CYS A 30 6.11 7.70 3.33
N GLY A 31 5.87 7.76 2.02
CA GLY A 31 4.55 7.82 1.42
C GLY A 31 4.51 7.07 0.10
N LEU A 32 3.44 6.31 -0.11
CA LEU A 32 3.06 5.71 -1.37
C LEU A 32 1.54 5.77 -1.48
N GLU A 33 1.06 6.61 -2.38
CA GLU A 33 -0.36 6.88 -2.56
C GLU A 33 -0.79 6.58 -3.99
N PHE A 34 -1.93 5.93 -4.12
CA PHE A 34 -2.59 5.67 -5.39
C PHE A 34 -3.63 6.77 -5.65
N GLN A 35 -3.53 7.42 -6.80
CA GLN A 35 -4.44 8.52 -7.17
C GLN A 35 -5.55 8.11 -8.15
N GLY A 36 -5.73 6.81 -8.33
CA GLY A 36 -6.71 6.30 -9.27
C GLY A 36 -6.19 6.33 -10.72
N GLY A 37 -6.93 5.66 -11.59
CA GLY A 37 -6.72 5.60 -13.02
C GLY A 37 -7.96 5.03 -13.67
N ALA A 38 -8.16 5.20 -14.97
CA ALA A 38 -9.26 4.58 -15.68
C ALA A 38 -9.13 3.06 -15.56
N ASN A 39 -10.03 2.47 -14.78
CA ASN A 39 -10.27 1.04 -14.62
C ASN A 39 -9.00 0.15 -14.58
N PRO A 40 -8.50 -0.24 -13.38
CA PRO A 40 -7.34 -1.11 -13.30
C PRO A 40 -7.62 -2.42 -14.03
N GLY A 41 -6.87 -2.68 -15.10
CA GLY A 41 -7.03 -3.86 -15.94
C GLY A 41 -7.48 -3.60 -17.38
N SER A 42 -7.65 -2.34 -17.80
CA SER A 42 -7.88 -2.03 -19.21
C SER A 42 -6.56 -2.08 -20.01
N PRO A 43 -6.45 -2.88 -21.09
CA PRO A 43 -5.24 -2.99 -21.90
C PRO A 43 -4.82 -1.69 -22.60
N LYS A 44 -5.68 -0.67 -22.63
CA LYS A 44 -5.45 0.59 -23.35
C LYS A 44 -4.69 1.67 -22.55
N ALA A 45 -4.30 1.41 -21.30
CA ALA A 45 -3.60 2.40 -20.46
C ALA A 45 -2.08 2.21 -20.42
N CYS A 46 -1.51 1.35 -21.25
CA CYS A 46 -0.07 1.05 -21.23
C CYS A 46 0.69 1.87 -22.28
N ALA A 47 0.72 3.20 -22.11
CA ALA A 47 1.84 3.98 -22.62
C ALA A 47 2.74 4.25 -21.41
N TYR A 48 3.94 3.67 -21.43
CA TYR A 48 4.99 3.99 -20.47
C TYR A 48 5.31 5.48 -20.61
N ALA A 49 4.66 6.32 -19.81
CA ALA A 49 5.13 7.66 -19.60
C ALA A 49 6.40 7.54 -18.76
N GLU A 50 7.51 8.04 -19.27
CA GLU A 50 8.71 8.28 -18.48
C GLU A 50 8.30 9.00 -17.18
N PRO A 51 8.87 8.64 -16.02
CA PRO A 51 8.51 9.25 -14.76
C PRO A 51 8.84 10.76 -14.84
N GLU A 52 7.82 11.59 -14.91
CA GLU A 52 7.97 13.02 -14.68
C GLU A 52 8.31 13.23 -13.22
N ALA A 53 9.59 13.21 -12.90
CA ALA A 53 10.10 13.60 -11.61
C ALA A 53 10.00 15.13 -11.50
N GLU A 54 9.04 15.65 -10.76
CA GLU A 54 9.17 16.99 -10.22
C GLU A 54 10.31 16.98 -9.19
N GLY A 55 11.43 17.52 -9.59
CA GLY A 55 12.68 17.50 -8.86
C GLY A 55 13.63 16.41 -9.39
N LYS A 56 14.83 16.83 -9.82
CA LYS A 56 15.89 15.92 -10.27
C LYS A 56 16.34 15.04 -9.12
N VAL A 57 15.69 13.89 -8.92
CA VAL A 57 16.16 12.88 -7.99
C VAL A 57 17.52 12.40 -8.45
N ARG A 58 18.55 12.59 -7.63
CA ARG A 58 19.95 12.26 -7.98
C ARG A 58 20.57 11.32 -6.96
N GLY A 59 21.61 10.62 -7.37
CA GLY A 59 22.41 9.79 -6.47
C GLY A 59 21.64 8.62 -5.88
N ARG A 60 21.82 8.37 -4.58
CA ARG A 60 21.29 7.20 -3.86
C ARG A 60 19.76 7.18 -3.80
N THR A 61 19.13 8.36 -3.72
CA THR A 61 17.66 8.48 -3.70
C THR A 61 17.06 8.05 -5.03
N ALA A 62 17.71 8.37 -6.17
CA ALA A 62 17.26 7.91 -7.48
C ALA A 62 17.30 6.38 -7.60
N GLN A 63 18.33 5.73 -7.09
CA GLN A 63 18.41 4.26 -7.08
C GLN A 63 17.27 3.63 -6.28
N ILE A 64 16.96 4.15 -5.08
CA ILE A 64 15.85 3.68 -4.26
C ILE A 64 14.51 3.92 -4.95
N TYR A 65 14.32 5.07 -5.59
CA TYR A 65 13.12 5.37 -6.36
C TYR A 65 12.90 4.36 -7.51
N HIS A 66 13.92 4.09 -8.31
CA HIS A 66 13.82 3.09 -9.39
C HIS A 66 13.54 1.68 -8.83
N SER A 67 14.15 1.33 -7.69
CA SER A 67 13.86 0.07 -7.01
C SER A 67 12.42 0.00 -6.52
N ALA A 68 11.89 1.09 -5.95
CA ALA A 68 10.52 1.16 -5.47
C ALA A 68 9.50 1.00 -6.61
N ILE A 69 9.69 1.67 -7.74
CA ILE A 69 8.87 1.50 -8.94
C ILE A 69 8.93 0.06 -9.44
N ARG A 70 10.13 -0.48 -9.57
CA ARG A 70 10.33 -1.84 -10.04
C ARG A 70 9.62 -2.85 -9.13
N GLU A 71 9.80 -2.75 -7.83
CA GLU A 71 9.16 -3.64 -6.85
C GLU A 71 7.63 -3.50 -6.88
N LEU A 72 7.10 -2.28 -6.96
CA LEU A 72 5.66 -2.04 -7.10
C LEU A 72 5.11 -2.72 -8.36
N ASN A 73 5.76 -2.52 -9.51
CA ASN A 73 5.33 -3.14 -10.76
C ASN A 73 5.43 -4.66 -10.73
N LEU A 74 6.47 -5.23 -10.12
CA LEU A 74 6.60 -6.68 -9.93
C LEU A 74 5.49 -7.22 -9.02
N TYR A 75 5.17 -6.52 -7.94
CA TYR A 75 4.09 -6.90 -7.02
C TYR A 75 2.73 -6.89 -7.73
N LEU A 76 2.40 -5.79 -8.42
CA LEU A 76 1.14 -5.64 -9.14
C LEU A 76 0.96 -6.63 -10.32
N ASN A 77 2.05 -7.26 -10.76
CA ASN A 77 2.04 -8.37 -11.72
C ASN A 77 2.15 -9.76 -11.06
N GLY A 78 2.00 -9.86 -9.74
CA GLY A 78 2.05 -11.13 -8.99
C GLY A 78 3.45 -11.76 -8.91
N LYS A 79 4.51 -11.04 -9.33
CA LYS A 79 5.90 -11.53 -9.40
C LYS A 79 6.74 -11.22 -8.17
N LEU A 80 6.24 -10.39 -7.26
CA LEU A 80 6.89 -10.05 -5.98
C LEU A 80 5.92 -10.30 -4.84
N LYS A 81 6.38 -10.98 -3.79
CA LYS A 81 5.57 -11.27 -2.59
C LYS A 81 5.96 -10.40 -1.38
N LYS A 82 7.16 -9.81 -1.39
CA LYS A 82 7.68 -9.02 -0.28
C LYS A 82 8.54 -7.86 -0.80
N PHE A 83 8.26 -6.66 -0.32
CA PHE A 83 9.06 -5.46 -0.62
C PHE A 83 10.37 -5.45 0.19
N SER A 84 11.44 -4.94 -0.42
CA SER A 84 12.77 -4.80 0.19
C SER A 84 13.22 -3.35 0.35
N ILE A 85 12.48 -2.40 -0.21
CA ILE A 85 12.80 -0.98 -0.12
C ILE A 85 12.79 -0.48 1.32
N PRO A 86 13.72 0.39 1.70
CA PRO A 86 13.74 0.98 3.03
C PRO A 86 12.55 1.94 3.20
N ILE A 87 11.78 1.73 4.25
CA ILE A 87 10.61 2.56 4.58
C ILE A 87 10.81 3.31 5.88
N LYS A 88 10.01 4.37 6.07
CA LYS A 88 9.88 5.09 7.34
C LYS A 88 8.40 5.34 7.63
N ILE A 89 7.95 4.89 8.79
CA ILE A 89 6.58 5.05 9.26
C ILE A 89 6.54 6.22 10.23
N TYR A 90 5.59 7.13 10.03
CA TYR A 90 5.25 8.20 10.95
C TYR A 90 3.90 7.92 11.59
N GLY A 91 3.77 8.19 12.88
CA GLY A 91 2.52 8.02 13.61
C GLY A 91 2.73 7.99 15.11
N THR A 92 1.64 7.88 15.86
CA THR A 92 1.69 7.58 17.30
C THR A 92 2.21 6.17 17.53
N GLU A 93 2.60 5.85 18.76
CA GLU A 93 3.05 4.49 19.12
C GLU A 93 2.03 3.43 18.73
N PHE A 94 0.74 3.67 19.00
CA PHE A 94 -0.34 2.76 18.62
C PHE A 94 -0.42 2.58 17.10
N GLN A 95 -0.41 3.68 16.33
CA GLN A 95 -0.46 3.63 14.86
C GLN A 95 0.73 2.86 14.28
N THR A 96 1.93 3.12 14.79
CA THR A 96 3.14 2.42 14.34
C THR A 96 3.05 0.92 14.63
N LYS A 97 2.62 0.53 15.84
CA LYS A 97 2.40 -0.90 16.18
C LYS A 97 1.40 -1.58 15.25
N VAL A 98 0.28 -0.91 14.93
CA VAL A 98 -0.74 -1.44 14.00
C VAL A 98 -0.16 -1.62 12.60
N LEU A 99 0.54 -0.61 12.07
CA LEU A 99 1.12 -0.68 10.72
C LEU A 99 2.23 -1.74 10.63
N GLU A 100 3.08 -1.85 11.64
CA GLU A 100 4.11 -2.89 11.71
C GLU A 100 3.52 -4.31 11.85
N ALA A 101 2.46 -4.48 12.63
CA ALA A 101 1.74 -5.75 12.73
C ALA A 101 1.09 -6.12 11.39
N THR A 102 0.53 -5.12 10.69
CA THR A 102 -0.06 -5.31 9.36
C THR A 102 0.99 -5.76 8.34
N MET A 103 2.19 -5.20 8.37
CA MET A 103 3.31 -5.62 7.50
C MET A 103 3.72 -7.09 7.69
N LYS A 104 3.45 -7.66 8.85
CA LYS A 104 3.78 -9.07 9.16
C LYS A 104 2.74 -10.06 8.61
N ILE A 105 1.61 -9.59 8.09
CA ILE A 105 0.62 -10.47 7.45
C ILE A 105 1.21 -10.99 6.13
N PRO A 106 1.38 -12.32 5.98
CA PRO A 106 2.01 -12.88 4.79
C PRO A 106 1.19 -12.64 3.51
N TYR A 107 1.84 -12.69 2.36
CA TYR A 107 1.20 -12.71 1.04
C TYR A 107 0.22 -13.88 0.95
N GLY A 108 -0.97 -13.65 0.44
CA GLY A 108 -2.02 -14.64 0.33
C GLY A 108 -2.69 -15.05 1.66
N LYS A 109 -2.47 -14.28 2.73
CA LYS A 109 -3.14 -14.49 4.03
C LYS A 109 -3.86 -13.23 4.45
N THR A 110 -4.95 -13.40 5.20
CA THR A 110 -5.72 -12.30 5.77
C THR A 110 -5.72 -12.37 7.29
N LYS A 111 -6.05 -11.25 7.91
CA LYS A 111 -6.39 -11.14 9.32
C LYS A 111 -7.59 -10.22 9.49
N THR A 112 -8.35 -10.45 10.56
CA THR A 112 -9.45 -9.56 10.90
C THR A 112 -8.94 -8.34 11.68
N TYR A 113 -9.72 -7.25 11.67
CA TYR A 113 -9.45 -6.08 12.51
C TYR A 113 -9.34 -6.46 13.99
N LYS A 114 -10.15 -7.45 14.43
CA LYS A 114 -10.14 -7.98 15.80
C LYS A 114 -8.82 -8.66 16.13
N GLU A 115 -8.38 -9.62 15.29
CA GLU A 115 -7.09 -10.29 15.48
C GLU A 115 -5.92 -9.29 15.50
N LEU A 116 -5.98 -8.28 14.64
CA LEU A 116 -4.92 -7.26 14.62
C LEU A 116 -4.93 -6.40 15.90
N ALA A 117 -6.11 -6.06 16.42
CA ALA A 117 -6.26 -5.36 17.70
C ALA A 117 -5.70 -6.19 18.86
N GLU A 118 -5.94 -7.50 18.88
CA GLU A 118 -5.37 -8.44 19.86
C GLU A 118 -3.86 -8.51 19.78
N ILE A 119 -3.29 -8.62 18.55
CA ILE A 119 -1.85 -8.67 18.28
C ILE A 119 -1.13 -7.43 18.81
N VAL A 120 -1.74 -6.26 18.70
CA VAL A 120 -1.11 -5.00 19.17
C VAL A 120 -1.36 -4.73 20.67
N GLY A 121 -2.02 -5.66 21.39
CA GLY A 121 -2.26 -5.57 22.83
C GLY A 121 -3.48 -4.71 23.21
N HIS A 122 -4.38 -4.43 22.27
CA HIS A 122 -5.57 -3.61 22.47
C HIS A 122 -6.84 -4.31 21.94
N PRO A 123 -7.31 -5.41 22.57
CA PRO A 123 -8.32 -6.33 22.02
C PRO A 123 -9.71 -5.71 21.76
N ARG A 124 -9.97 -4.49 22.18
CA ARG A 124 -11.24 -3.75 21.93
C ARG A 124 -11.05 -2.53 21.03
N ALA A 125 -9.94 -2.48 20.31
CA ALA A 125 -9.57 -1.31 19.52
C ALA A 125 -9.78 -1.49 18.01
N GLU A 126 -10.69 -2.37 17.55
CA GLU A 126 -10.91 -2.67 16.12
C GLU A 126 -11.22 -1.41 15.31
N ARG A 127 -12.00 -0.48 15.86
CA ARG A 127 -12.31 0.79 15.20
C ARG A 127 -11.07 1.68 15.06
N SER A 128 -10.22 1.72 16.09
CA SER A 128 -8.95 2.49 16.05
C SER A 128 -7.95 1.87 15.11
N VAL A 129 -7.90 0.53 15.01
CA VAL A 129 -7.15 -0.20 14.01
C VAL A 129 -7.65 0.16 12.62
N GLY A 130 -8.97 0.12 12.38
CA GLY A 130 -9.58 0.51 11.11
C GLY A 130 -9.23 1.93 10.71
N ASN A 131 -9.30 2.90 11.62
CA ASN A 131 -8.92 4.29 11.37
C ASN A 131 -7.41 4.43 11.03
N THR A 132 -6.55 3.67 11.71
CA THR A 132 -5.11 3.66 11.41
C THR A 132 -4.85 3.13 9.99
N LEU A 133 -5.49 2.03 9.62
CA LEU A 133 -5.35 1.42 8.30
C LEU A 133 -5.96 2.29 7.18
N HIS A 134 -7.04 3.02 7.48
CA HIS A 134 -7.62 4.00 6.56
C HIS A 134 -6.62 5.11 6.21
N ASN A 135 -5.81 5.52 7.17
CA ASN A 135 -4.79 6.55 7.00
C ASN A 135 -3.38 5.96 6.72
N ASN A 136 -3.31 4.75 6.19
CA ASN A 136 -2.05 4.10 5.83
C ASN A 136 -1.26 4.93 4.81
N PRO A 137 -0.07 5.48 5.17
CA PRO A 137 0.71 6.33 4.27
C PRO A 137 1.48 5.54 3.20
N LEU A 138 1.63 4.23 3.36
CA LEU A 138 2.41 3.35 2.49
C LEU A 138 1.52 2.26 1.89
N GLN A 139 0.55 2.69 1.09
CA GLN A 139 -0.41 1.80 0.44
C GLN A 139 0.30 0.69 -0.32
N ILE A 140 -0.25 -0.52 -0.32
CA ILE A 140 0.32 -1.74 -0.91
C ILE A 140 1.51 -2.29 -0.10
N ILE A 141 2.52 -1.48 0.22
CA ILE A 141 3.71 -1.92 0.96
C ILE A 141 3.32 -2.33 2.38
N ILE A 142 2.51 -1.51 3.06
CA ILE A 142 1.80 -1.93 4.26
C ILE A 142 0.45 -2.48 3.80
N PRO A 143 0.26 -3.81 3.83
CA PRO A 143 -0.82 -4.48 3.11
C PRO A 143 -2.15 -4.41 3.87
N CYS A 144 -2.70 -3.19 4.04
CA CYS A 144 -3.98 -2.98 4.72
C CYS A 144 -5.16 -3.67 4.01
N HIS A 145 -5.02 -4.01 2.71
CA HIS A 145 -5.98 -4.84 2.00
C HIS A 145 -6.08 -6.27 2.54
N ARG A 146 -5.07 -6.80 3.24
CA ARG A 146 -5.10 -8.12 3.90
C ARG A 146 -5.86 -8.11 5.22
N VAL A 147 -6.35 -6.94 5.67
CA VAL A 147 -7.17 -6.84 6.88
C VAL A 147 -8.65 -6.78 6.50
N VAL A 148 -9.42 -7.76 6.95
CA VAL A 148 -10.82 -8.01 6.58
C VAL A 148 -11.76 -7.91 7.78
N SER A 149 -13.07 -7.84 7.54
CA SER A 149 -14.08 -7.88 8.60
C SER A 149 -14.21 -9.28 9.19
N SER A 150 -14.57 -9.37 10.49
CA SER A 150 -14.87 -10.64 11.14
C SER A 150 -16.24 -11.23 10.71
N SER A 151 -17.12 -10.44 10.13
CA SER A 151 -18.48 -10.83 9.68
C SER A 151 -18.52 -11.37 8.24
N LYS A 152 -17.51 -12.09 7.80
CA LYS A 152 -17.36 -12.65 6.45
C LYS A 152 -17.32 -11.64 5.29
N GLY A 153 -17.41 -10.34 5.55
CA GLY A 153 -17.31 -9.31 4.51
C GLY A 153 -15.86 -8.85 4.30
N ILE A 154 -15.60 -8.34 3.09
CA ILE A 154 -14.26 -7.81 2.71
C ILE A 154 -13.80 -6.66 3.63
N GLY A 155 -14.74 -5.95 4.27
CA GLY A 155 -14.47 -4.73 5.01
C GLY A 155 -14.13 -3.54 4.10
N GLY A 156 -14.04 -2.36 4.69
CA GLY A 156 -13.69 -1.14 3.95
C GLY A 156 -12.25 -1.15 3.43
N TYR A 157 -12.01 -0.34 2.40
CA TYR A 157 -10.67 -0.07 1.88
C TYR A 157 -10.60 1.35 1.34
N THR A 158 -9.54 2.08 1.65
CA THR A 158 -9.38 3.50 1.26
C THR A 158 -9.40 3.69 -0.26
N LEU A 159 -8.92 2.72 -1.01
CA LEU A 159 -8.87 2.74 -2.47
C LEU A 159 -10.07 2.04 -3.15
N GLY A 160 -11.12 1.74 -2.39
CA GLY A 160 -12.29 1.05 -2.87
C GLY A 160 -12.22 -0.47 -2.74
N THR A 161 -13.38 -1.08 -2.49
CA THR A 161 -13.50 -2.53 -2.25
C THR A 161 -13.14 -3.36 -3.47
N ASP A 162 -13.38 -2.87 -4.69
CA ASP A 162 -13.03 -3.58 -5.93
C ASP A 162 -11.52 -3.76 -6.09
N LEU A 163 -10.74 -2.72 -5.74
CA LEU A 163 -9.28 -2.84 -5.75
C LEU A 163 -8.80 -3.81 -4.67
N LYS A 164 -9.44 -3.79 -3.50
CA LYS A 164 -9.12 -4.74 -2.43
C LYS A 164 -9.36 -6.18 -2.87
N ARG A 165 -10.51 -6.47 -3.49
CA ARG A 165 -10.82 -7.79 -4.06
C ARG A 165 -9.77 -8.24 -5.07
N LYS A 166 -9.44 -7.39 -6.03
CA LYS A 166 -8.39 -7.67 -7.03
C LYS A 166 -7.06 -8.03 -6.41
N LEU A 167 -6.63 -7.27 -5.39
CA LEU A 167 -5.38 -7.54 -4.69
C LEU A 167 -5.42 -8.88 -3.95
N LEU A 168 -6.51 -9.17 -3.24
CA LEU A 168 -6.68 -10.43 -2.51
C LEU A 168 -6.74 -11.64 -3.45
N CYS A 169 -7.45 -11.54 -4.59
CA CYS A 169 -7.49 -12.58 -5.62
C CYS A 169 -6.11 -12.78 -6.26
N MET A 170 -5.42 -11.69 -6.63
CA MET A 170 -4.06 -11.75 -7.16
C MET A 170 -3.09 -12.45 -6.20
N GLU A 171 -3.29 -12.26 -4.90
CA GLU A 171 -2.49 -12.90 -3.87
C GLU A 171 -2.90 -14.37 -3.59
N GLY A 172 -4.03 -14.82 -4.11
CA GLY A 172 -4.60 -16.13 -3.79
C GLY A 172 -5.12 -16.24 -2.36
N ALA A 173 -5.48 -15.12 -1.75
CA ALA A 173 -6.07 -15.08 -0.42
C ALA A 173 -7.58 -15.41 -0.43
N VAL A 174 -8.22 -15.28 -1.60
CA VAL A 174 -9.61 -15.65 -1.89
C VAL A 174 -9.65 -16.31 -3.26
N GLU A 175 -10.50 -17.31 -3.42
CA GLU A 175 -10.57 -18.11 -4.65
C GLU A 175 -11.30 -17.36 -5.76
N ASN A 176 -12.34 -16.58 -5.41
CA ASN A 176 -13.14 -15.80 -6.36
C ASN A 176 -13.46 -14.41 -5.81
N GLU A 177 -13.71 -13.46 -6.73
CA GLU A 177 -14.16 -12.10 -6.33
C GLU A 177 -15.51 -12.10 -5.59
N LEU A 178 -16.30 -13.19 -5.71
CA LEU A 178 -17.62 -13.37 -5.09
C LEU A 178 -17.57 -13.93 -3.66
N ASP A 179 -16.43 -14.46 -3.20
CA ASP A 179 -16.32 -15.11 -1.87
C ASP A 179 -16.30 -14.12 -0.69
N LEU A 180 -16.44 -12.83 -0.96
CA LEU A 180 -16.36 -11.74 0.02
C LEU A 180 -17.60 -10.81 -0.01
N GLU A 181 -18.78 -11.34 -0.26
CA GLU A 181 -20.05 -10.60 -0.10
C GLU A 181 -20.45 -10.45 1.38
#